data_5e8364ecd744bac115e56bc2688cebcc
#
_entry.id   5e8364ecd744bac115e56bc2688cebcc
#
_cell.length_a   1.000
_cell.length_b   1.000
_cell.length_c   1.000
_cell.angle_alpha   90.00
_cell.angle_beta   90.00
_cell.angle_gamma   90.00
#
_symmetry.space_group_name_H-M   'P 1'
#
loop_
_entity.id
_entity.type
_entity.pdbx_description
1 polymer ?
#
loop_
_entity_poly.entity_id
_entity_poly.type
_entity_poly.pdbx_seq_one_letter_code
_entity_poly.pdbx_strand_id
1 'polypeptide(L)'
;MKKWQILGVTAALSAALTLTACGQQNSAGSSNTANAPASNAQAKPANGVKIGFAHCCVHGEISTMDASEDAIRQLAEERGATLLFESANESQNKENPQYQVEQVKKMIDQGAKSVIVVFQALKGKEGDTAKQEILEYAKAKDVTIIAARRPADKSLHTRFANVISVASSAEEAGAYQGKMVIDQWTKHPEWDLNADGKMQFMILQGDKKNKKMDVRTQFVMRTLTGSEIGDKLERIPMTADEETNTERGKAKDIVANWIKTGKIKKMEVIIGNTDDLVLGALDAFREANEKPLPLFGMNAIDEAQEAVKNGEMAGTVLQDVVGQSKISYQIAENIALGKSPSDGIEIPFTGGTTVNVPYAIIVKDI
;
A
#
# COMPACT_ATOMS: atom_id res chain seq x y z
N MET A 1 -40.79 17.50 -33.19
CA MET A 1 -40.45 18.74 -33.93
C MET A 1 -39.86 19.75 -32.94
N LYS A 2 -38.58 19.94 -32.96
CA LYS A 2 -37.82 21.19 -32.82
C LYS A 2 -36.32 20.84 -32.76
N LYS A 3 -35.66 21.08 -33.86
CA LYS A 3 -34.22 21.06 -34.03
C LYS A 3 -33.65 22.29 -33.34
N TRP A 4 -32.51 22.14 -32.66
CA TRP A 4 -31.64 23.26 -32.35
C TRP A 4 -30.22 22.97 -32.87
N GLN A 5 -29.75 23.95 -33.62
CA GLN A 5 -28.49 23.92 -34.36
C GLN A 5 -27.34 24.36 -33.48
N ILE A 6 -26.20 23.75 -33.76
CA ILE A 6 -24.88 24.05 -33.23
C ILE A 6 -24.29 25.25 -33.98
N LEU A 7 -23.77 26.22 -33.26
CA LEU A 7 -22.87 27.23 -33.80
C LEU A 7 -21.45 26.94 -33.31
N GLY A 8 -20.58 26.66 -34.26
CA GLY A 8 -19.13 26.57 -34.04
C GLY A 8 -18.48 27.95 -34.03
N VAL A 9 -17.41 28.08 -33.26
CA VAL A 9 -16.44 29.16 -33.39
C VAL A 9 -15.05 28.53 -33.51
N THR A 10 -14.52 28.59 -34.72
CA THR A 10 -13.12 28.37 -35.05
C THR A 10 -12.34 29.68 -34.82
N ALA A 11 -11.24 29.59 -34.11
CA ALA A 11 -10.19 30.61 -34.15
C ALA A 11 -8.84 29.92 -34.34
N ALA A 12 -8.30 30.05 -35.52
CA ALA A 12 -6.91 29.73 -35.86
C ALA A 12 -6.03 30.92 -35.56
N LEU A 13 -4.85 30.72 -35.01
CA LEU A 13 -3.73 31.62 -35.16
C LEU A 13 -2.43 30.79 -35.27
N SER A 14 -1.72 31.12 -36.34
CA SER A 14 -0.51 30.50 -36.86
C SER A 14 0.77 31.19 -36.40
N ALA A 15 1.88 30.49 -36.61
CA ALA A 15 3.26 30.95 -36.79
C ALA A 15 4.09 31.15 -35.51
N ALA A 16 5.38 30.80 -35.44
CA ALA A 16 6.41 30.55 -36.45
C ALA A 16 7.53 29.63 -35.92
N LEU A 17 8.17 28.98 -36.86
CA LEU A 17 9.37 28.14 -36.77
C LEU A 17 10.62 28.90 -36.30
N THR A 18 11.51 28.23 -35.54
CA THR A 18 12.95 28.26 -35.83
C THR A 18 13.57 26.89 -35.49
N LEU A 19 14.15 26.28 -36.51
CA LEU A 19 14.99 25.11 -36.48
C LEU A 19 16.39 25.45 -35.96
N THR A 20 16.96 24.62 -35.11
CA THR A 20 18.39 24.27 -35.23
C THR A 20 18.62 22.83 -34.81
N ALA A 21 19.24 22.07 -35.69
CA ALA A 21 19.53 20.64 -35.61
C ALA A 21 20.89 20.38 -34.95
N CYS A 22 21.05 19.20 -34.46
CA CYS A 22 22.12 18.19 -34.41
C CYS A 22 22.02 17.47 -33.05
N GLY A 23 21.72 16.23 -32.89
CA GLY A 23 22.20 15.01 -33.56
C GLY A 23 22.85 14.12 -32.51
N GLN A 24 22.18 13.08 -32.04
CA GLN A 24 22.74 11.71 -31.96
C GLN A 24 21.76 10.74 -31.25
N GLN A 25 21.49 9.66 -31.92
CA GLN A 25 20.73 8.53 -31.42
C GLN A 25 21.48 7.79 -30.29
N ASN A 26 20.75 7.38 -29.27
CA ASN A 26 20.94 6.04 -28.68
C ASN A 26 19.64 5.57 -28.01
N SER A 27 19.24 4.40 -28.40
CA SER A 27 18.09 3.64 -27.97
C SER A 27 18.25 3.13 -26.55
N ALA A 28 17.25 3.35 -25.67
CA ALA A 28 17.00 2.50 -24.51
C ALA A 28 15.55 2.65 -24.04
N GLY A 29 14.98 1.56 -23.68
CA GLY A 29 13.65 1.18 -23.33
C GLY A 29 12.77 2.16 -22.55
N SER A 30 11.54 2.27 -23.03
CA SER A 30 10.44 2.98 -22.38
C SER A 30 9.84 2.10 -21.30
N SER A 31 10.07 2.43 -20.03
CA SER A 31 9.28 1.97 -18.91
C SER A 31 8.19 3.02 -18.64
N ASN A 32 6.95 2.70 -18.99
CA ASN A 32 5.78 3.49 -18.64
C ASN A 32 5.47 3.29 -17.14
N THR A 33 6.03 4.14 -16.31
CA THR A 33 5.52 4.38 -14.95
C THR A 33 4.32 5.32 -15.05
N ALA A 34 3.18 4.90 -14.52
CA ALA A 34 2.00 5.73 -14.39
C ALA A 34 2.35 7.00 -13.59
N ASN A 35 2.36 8.13 -14.28
CA ASN A 35 2.61 9.44 -13.69
C ASN A 35 1.43 9.86 -12.80
N ALA A 36 1.63 9.83 -11.50
CA ALA A 36 0.94 10.75 -10.60
C ALA A 36 1.44 12.18 -10.93
N PRO A 37 0.58 13.22 -10.91
CA PRO A 37 0.99 14.57 -11.25
C PRO A 37 2.06 15.07 -10.27
N ALA A 38 3.28 15.26 -10.78
CA ALA A 38 4.35 15.88 -10.03
C ALA A 38 4.05 17.36 -9.90
N SER A 39 3.75 17.83 -8.70
CA SER A 39 3.75 19.26 -8.40
C SER A 39 5.19 19.77 -8.40
N ASN A 40 5.59 20.46 -9.46
CA ASN A 40 6.85 21.19 -9.59
C ASN A 40 6.82 22.50 -8.77
N ALA A 41 6.70 22.41 -7.46
CA ALA A 41 7.10 23.48 -6.58
C ALA A 41 8.52 23.16 -6.09
N GLN A 42 9.53 23.86 -6.62
CA GLN A 42 10.90 23.84 -6.07
C GLN A 42 10.85 24.33 -4.63
N ALA A 43 10.61 23.41 -3.69
CA ALA A 43 10.64 23.70 -2.28
C ALA A 43 12.09 24.05 -1.89
N LYS A 44 12.24 25.11 -1.06
CA LYS A 44 13.57 25.53 -0.53
C LYS A 44 14.26 24.32 0.11
N PRO A 45 15.60 24.19 -0.07
CA PRO A 45 16.37 23.14 0.59
C PRO A 45 16.13 23.14 2.10
N ALA A 46 16.00 21.95 2.68
CA ALA A 46 15.83 21.74 4.12
C ALA A 46 17.18 21.80 4.89
N ASN A 47 18.16 22.56 4.35
CA ASN A 47 19.50 22.61 4.90
C ASN A 47 19.50 22.94 6.40
N GLY A 48 20.10 22.06 7.18
CA GLY A 48 20.29 22.24 8.61
C GLY A 48 19.19 21.71 9.52
N VAL A 49 18.06 21.20 8.99
CA VAL A 49 17.05 20.54 9.83
C VAL A 49 17.40 19.09 10.10
N LYS A 50 17.05 18.60 11.30
CA LYS A 50 17.22 17.21 11.70
C LYS A 50 15.87 16.52 11.78
N ILE A 51 15.71 15.43 11.06
CA ILE A 51 14.53 14.58 11.04
C ILE A 51 14.93 13.18 11.52
N GLY A 52 14.19 12.61 12.46
CA GLY A 52 14.40 11.23 12.91
C GLY A 52 13.61 10.24 12.07
N PHE A 53 14.18 9.05 11.82
CA PHE A 53 13.46 7.92 11.27
C PHE A 53 13.79 6.65 12.06
N ALA A 54 12.86 6.22 12.91
CA ALA A 54 12.96 5.01 13.71
C ALA A 54 12.34 3.83 12.95
N HIS A 55 13.20 2.99 12.37
CA HIS A 55 12.82 1.82 11.58
C HIS A 55 12.89 0.54 12.42
N CYS A 56 11.82 -0.28 12.33
CA CYS A 56 11.65 -1.44 13.21
C CYS A 56 12.39 -2.71 12.73
N CYS A 57 12.80 -2.75 11.48
CA CYS A 57 13.14 -4.00 10.82
C CYS A 57 14.56 -3.96 10.25
N VAL A 58 15.15 -5.13 10.02
CA VAL A 58 16.45 -5.25 9.36
C VAL A 58 16.24 -5.04 7.85
N HIS A 59 17.13 -4.27 7.23
CA HIS A 59 17.11 -4.08 5.78
C HIS A 59 17.32 -5.42 5.06
N GLY A 60 16.59 -5.63 3.97
CA GLY A 60 16.61 -6.86 3.19
C GLY A 60 15.63 -7.95 3.61
N GLU A 61 14.89 -7.77 4.72
CA GLU A 61 13.94 -8.79 5.18
C GLU A 61 12.50 -8.56 4.73
N ILE A 62 12.10 -7.30 4.56
CA ILE A 62 10.73 -6.93 4.17
C ILE A 62 10.83 -5.87 3.08
N SER A 63 10.65 -6.27 1.82
CA SER A 63 10.78 -5.41 0.64
C SER A 63 10.00 -4.09 0.74
N THR A 64 8.79 -4.12 1.30
CA THR A 64 7.99 -2.90 1.50
C THR A 64 8.54 -1.98 2.60
N MET A 65 9.34 -2.50 3.52
CA MET A 65 10.05 -1.68 4.52
C MET A 65 11.30 -1.07 3.93
N ASP A 66 12.02 -1.83 3.11
CA ASP A 66 13.20 -1.34 2.39
C ASP A 66 12.82 -0.21 1.44
N ALA A 67 11.76 -0.38 0.65
CA ALA A 67 11.25 0.68 -0.21
C ALA A 67 10.83 1.94 0.56
N SER A 68 10.31 1.79 1.78
CA SER A 68 9.99 2.91 2.67
C SER A 68 11.24 3.64 3.17
N GLU A 69 12.27 2.88 3.55
CA GLU A 69 13.57 3.40 4.00
C GLU A 69 14.25 4.15 2.87
N ASP A 70 14.39 3.53 1.71
CA ASP A 70 15.04 4.11 0.54
C ASP A 70 14.39 5.43 0.12
N ALA A 71 13.05 5.48 0.11
CA ALA A 71 12.33 6.69 -0.23
C ALA A 71 12.60 7.84 0.76
N ILE A 72 12.67 7.56 2.05
CA ILE A 72 12.96 8.58 3.07
C ILE A 72 14.42 9.03 3.00
N ARG A 73 15.37 8.11 2.80
CA ARG A 73 16.81 8.44 2.64
C ARG A 73 17.04 9.31 1.42
N GLN A 74 16.48 8.91 0.28
CA GLN A 74 16.59 9.67 -0.96
C GLN A 74 16.06 11.10 -0.80
N LEU A 75 14.87 11.26 -0.21
CA LEU A 75 14.30 12.56 0.03
C LEU A 75 15.14 13.43 0.98
N ALA A 76 15.68 12.85 2.04
CA ALA A 76 16.55 13.59 2.96
C ALA A 76 17.81 14.11 2.25
N GLU A 77 18.42 13.29 1.39
CA GLU A 77 19.57 13.68 0.58
C GLU A 77 19.21 14.78 -0.43
N GLU A 78 18.17 14.58 -1.23
CA GLU A 78 17.69 15.55 -2.24
C GLU A 78 17.35 16.91 -1.63
N ARG A 79 16.83 16.91 -0.39
CA ARG A 79 16.40 18.11 0.31
C ARG A 79 17.48 18.72 1.20
N GLY A 80 18.61 18.05 1.41
CA GLY A 80 19.72 18.49 2.25
C GLY A 80 19.39 18.48 3.75
N ALA A 81 18.45 17.64 4.19
CA ALA A 81 18.15 17.43 5.60
C ALA A 81 19.12 16.44 6.24
N THR A 82 19.41 16.60 7.52
CA THR A 82 20.13 15.59 8.30
C THR A 82 19.15 14.52 8.77
N LEU A 83 19.20 13.33 8.18
CA LEU A 83 18.40 12.18 8.62
C LEU A 83 19.13 11.48 9.77
N LEU A 84 18.53 11.51 10.96
CA LEU A 84 18.93 10.67 12.09
C LEU A 84 18.20 9.33 11.93
N PHE A 85 18.95 8.32 11.52
CA PHE A 85 18.39 7.02 11.16
C PHE A 85 19.02 5.90 11.99
N GLU A 86 18.17 5.01 12.46
CA GLU A 86 18.59 3.72 13.03
C GLU A 86 17.62 2.64 12.57
N SER A 87 18.15 1.55 12.01
CA SER A 87 17.39 0.31 11.80
C SER A 87 17.79 -0.72 12.87
N ALA A 88 16.90 -1.67 13.13
CA ALA A 88 17.27 -2.85 13.90
C ALA A 88 18.38 -3.63 13.15
N ASN A 89 19.33 -4.18 13.87
CA ASN A 89 20.31 -5.12 13.32
C ASN A 89 19.98 -6.56 13.76
N GLU A 90 20.66 -7.55 13.18
CA GLU A 90 20.39 -8.97 13.46
C GLU A 90 20.55 -9.35 14.94
N SER A 91 21.39 -8.64 15.69
CA SER A 91 21.60 -8.87 17.11
C SER A 91 20.56 -8.21 18.01
N GLN A 92 19.75 -7.29 17.46
CA GLN A 92 18.73 -6.57 18.19
C GLN A 92 17.38 -7.25 17.93
N ASN A 93 16.74 -7.69 18.99
CA ASN A 93 15.47 -8.39 18.90
C ASN A 93 14.41 -7.49 18.26
N LYS A 94 14.07 -7.79 16.98
CA LYS A 94 13.12 -7.06 16.14
C LYS A 94 11.75 -6.87 16.77
N GLU A 95 11.40 -7.75 17.69
CA GLU A 95 10.12 -7.75 18.40
C GLU A 95 10.18 -7.00 19.74
N ASN A 96 11.35 -6.43 20.10
CA ASN A 96 11.48 -5.67 21.34
C ASN A 96 11.00 -4.23 21.17
N PRO A 97 9.78 -3.88 21.64
CA PRO A 97 9.26 -2.51 21.57
C PRO A 97 10.15 -1.47 22.24
N GLN A 98 10.89 -1.87 23.28
CA GLN A 98 11.79 -0.97 24.02
C GLN A 98 12.94 -0.46 23.18
N TYR A 99 13.45 -1.28 22.23
CA TYR A 99 14.47 -0.83 21.31
C TYR A 99 14.01 0.40 20.49
N GLN A 100 12.75 0.38 20.00
CA GLN A 100 12.22 1.52 19.25
C GLN A 100 12.01 2.77 20.13
N VAL A 101 11.70 2.59 21.41
CA VAL A 101 11.66 3.69 22.38
C VAL A 101 13.04 4.34 22.52
N GLU A 102 14.09 3.54 22.65
CA GLU A 102 15.48 4.04 22.80
C GLU A 102 15.96 4.76 21.54
N GLN A 103 15.66 4.22 20.34
CA GLN A 103 15.92 4.88 19.06
C GLN A 103 15.31 6.28 19.02
N VAL A 104 14.02 6.38 19.30
CA VAL A 104 13.29 7.65 19.25
C VAL A 104 13.84 8.66 20.27
N LYS A 105 14.08 8.24 21.49
CA LYS A 105 14.68 9.11 22.53
C LYS A 105 16.03 9.67 22.10
N LYS A 106 16.90 8.79 21.58
CA LYS A 106 18.21 9.18 21.08
C LYS A 106 18.14 10.21 19.94
N MET A 107 17.23 10.00 18.98
CA MET A 107 17.03 10.96 17.88
C MET A 107 16.53 12.32 18.38
N ILE A 108 15.62 12.32 19.33
CA ILE A 108 15.11 13.54 19.97
C ILE A 108 16.24 14.28 20.72
N ASP A 109 17.06 13.55 21.49
CA ASP A 109 18.18 14.14 22.22
C ASP A 109 19.32 14.64 21.30
N GLN A 110 19.41 14.09 20.11
CA GLN A 110 20.29 14.58 19.03
C GLN A 110 19.72 15.81 18.29
N GLY A 111 18.54 16.27 18.68
CA GLY A 111 17.91 17.50 18.20
C GLY A 111 16.96 17.35 17.03
N ALA A 112 16.41 16.15 16.79
CA ALA A 112 15.29 15.99 15.85
C ALA A 112 14.08 16.81 16.34
N LYS A 113 13.44 17.56 15.44
CA LYS A 113 12.21 18.30 15.69
C LYS A 113 10.95 17.48 15.33
N SER A 114 11.13 16.43 14.55
CA SER A 114 10.13 15.47 14.17
C SER A 114 10.77 14.11 14.02
N VAL A 115 10.04 13.04 14.37
CA VAL A 115 10.51 11.66 14.22
C VAL A 115 9.43 10.83 13.53
N ILE A 116 9.78 10.21 12.40
CA ILE A 116 8.96 9.22 11.72
C ILE A 116 9.17 7.88 12.41
N VAL A 117 8.09 7.26 12.89
CA VAL A 117 8.15 5.99 13.62
C VAL A 117 7.23 4.97 12.93
N VAL A 118 7.76 3.80 12.61
CA VAL A 118 6.99 2.71 12.01
C VAL A 118 6.23 1.97 13.13
N PHE A 119 5.03 2.40 13.45
CA PHE A 119 4.21 1.82 14.52
C PHE A 119 3.75 0.37 14.25
N GLN A 120 3.99 -0.14 13.05
CA GLN A 120 3.60 -1.51 12.70
C GLN A 120 4.28 -2.57 13.57
N ALA A 121 5.49 -2.33 14.07
CA ALA A 121 6.21 -3.24 14.93
C ALA A 121 5.70 -3.25 16.38
N LEU A 122 5.11 -2.14 16.83
CA LEU A 122 4.64 -1.98 18.20
C LEU A 122 3.27 -2.63 18.39
N LYS A 123 3.25 -3.94 18.66
CA LYS A 123 2.03 -4.77 18.80
C LYS A 123 1.83 -5.23 20.24
N GLY A 124 0.56 -5.50 20.57
CA GLY A 124 0.19 -6.03 21.89
C GLY A 124 0.40 -5.02 23.02
N LYS A 125 0.24 -5.49 24.27
CA LYS A 125 0.30 -4.64 25.47
C LYS A 125 1.65 -3.92 25.63
N GLU A 126 2.74 -4.62 25.35
CA GLU A 126 4.10 -4.04 25.43
C GLU A 126 4.30 -2.98 24.36
N GLY A 127 3.85 -3.24 23.12
CA GLY A 127 3.86 -2.26 22.04
C GLY A 127 3.00 -1.03 22.35
N ASP A 128 1.86 -1.19 22.99
CA ASP A 128 1.01 -0.06 23.39
C ASP A 128 1.66 0.77 24.49
N THR A 129 2.37 0.14 25.43
CA THR A 129 3.17 0.82 26.45
C THR A 129 4.31 1.62 25.80
N ALA A 130 5.03 1.02 24.84
CA ALA A 130 6.11 1.68 24.12
C ALA A 130 5.63 2.90 23.32
N LYS A 131 4.47 2.79 22.63
CA LYS A 131 3.86 3.93 21.93
C LYS A 131 3.57 5.09 22.89
N GLN A 132 3.00 4.80 24.07
CA GLN A 132 2.75 5.84 25.07
C GLN A 132 4.04 6.48 25.54
N GLU A 133 5.07 5.70 25.87
CA GLU A 133 6.37 6.19 26.32
C GLU A 133 7.03 7.09 25.28
N ILE A 134 7.02 6.68 24.00
CA ILE A 134 7.49 7.48 22.88
C ILE A 134 6.77 8.83 22.83
N LEU A 135 5.44 8.82 22.87
CA LEU A 135 4.63 10.04 22.76
C LEU A 135 4.78 10.97 23.96
N GLU A 136 4.89 10.42 25.16
CA GLU A 136 5.13 11.20 26.40
C GLU A 136 6.49 11.87 26.36
N TYR A 137 7.54 11.14 25.96
CA TYR A 137 8.88 11.70 25.82
C TYR A 137 8.95 12.78 24.76
N ALA A 138 8.38 12.54 23.58
CA ALA A 138 8.34 13.51 22.50
C ALA A 138 7.57 14.77 22.90
N LYS A 139 6.44 14.63 23.60
CA LYS A 139 5.65 15.75 24.13
C LYS A 139 6.47 16.61 25.10
N ALA A 140 7.21 15.99 26.01
CA ALA A 140 8.05 16.71 26.99
C ALA A 140 9.19 17.50 26.33
N LYS A 141 9.57 17.16 25.12
CA LYS A 141 10.64 17.80 24.33
C LYS A 141 10.12 18.68 23.18
N ASP A 142 8.81 18.87 23.08
CA ASP A 142 8.16 19.60 21.97
C ASP A 142 8.52 19.03 20.59
N VAL A 143 8.50 17.70 20.46
CA VAL A 143 8.77 16.96 19.22
C VAL A 143 7.50 16.28 18.73
N THR A 144 7.26 16.33 17.43
CA THR A 144 6.12 15.64 16.80
C THR A 144 6.54 14.26 16.31
N ILE A 145 5.70 13.26 16.59
CA ILE A 145 5.83 11.89 16.10
C ILE A 145 4.93 11.70 14.88
N ILE A 146 5.50 11.23 13.79
CA ILE A 146 4.77 10.80 12.60
C ILE A 146 4.66 9.27 12.64
N ALA A 147 3.47 8.77 13.02
CA ALA A 147 3.16 7.35 13.05
C ALA A 147 2.95 6.85 11.62
N ALA A 148 3.98 6.22 11.05
CA ALA A 148 3.99 5.75 9.67
C ALA A 148 3.44 4.33 9.54
N ARG A 149 2.77 4.01 8.42
CA ARG A 149 2.26 2.70 7.98
C ARG A 149 1.14 2.09 8.82
N ARG A 150 1.09 2.38 10.09
CA ARG A 150 -0.03 2.04 10.98
C ARG A 150 -0.43 3.31 11.72
N PRO A 151 -1.71 3.71 11.66
CA PRO A 151 -2.16 4.88 12.40
C PRO A 151 -2.02 4.65 13.89
N ALA A 152 -1.76 5.71 14.62
CA ALA A 152 -1.92 5.71 16.07
C ALA A 152 -3.40 5.48 16.42
N ASP A 153 -3.65 4.78 17.51
CA ASP A 153 -5.02 4.55 17.97
C ASP A 153 -5.73 5.88 18.30
N LYS A 154 -7.05 5.92 18.10
CA LYS A 154 -7.84 7.12 18.35
C LYS A 154 -7.63 7.70 19.76
N SER A 155 -7.44 6.85 20.76
CA SER A 155 -7.13 7.25 22.13
C SER A 155 -5.80 8.00 22.25
N LEU A 156 -4.79 7.62 21.45
CA LEU A 156 -3.51 8.31 21.42
C LEU A 156 -3.64 9.70 20.78
N HIS A 157 -4.39 9.83 19.69
CA HIS A 157 -4.68 11.14 19.09
C HIS A 157 -5.45 12.09 20.02
N THR A 158 -6.35 11.54 20.82
CA THR A 158 -7.08 12.33 21.83
C THR A 158 -6.17 12.79 22.97
N ARG A 159 -5.19 11.97 23.36
CA ARG A 159 -4.28 12.25 24.50
C ARG A 159 -3.06 13.06 24.11
N PHE A 160 -2.59 12.93 22.89
CA PHE A 160 -1.35 13.51 22.40
C PHE A 160 -1.59 14.33 21.13
N ALA A 161 -1.48 15.65 21.26
CA ALA A 161 -1.60 16.56 20.10
C ALA A 161 -0.36 16.51 19.18
N ASN A 162 0.75 15.96 19.65
CA ASN A 162 2.03 15.86 18.94
C ASN A 162 2.20 14.53 18.19
N VAL A 163 1.11 13.89 17.78
CA VAL A 163 1.15 12.70 16.92
C VAL A 163 0.33 12.91 15.65
N ILE A 164 0.94 12.62 14.52
CA ILE A 164 0.29 12.62 13.19
C ILE A 164 0.42 11.21 12.62
N SER A 165 -0.65 10.66 12.06
CA SER A 165 -0.64 9.37 11.42
C SER A 165 -0.61 9.50 9.90
N VAL A 166 0.25 8.70 9.24
CA VAL A 166 0.26 8.51 7.78
C VAL A 166 0.14 7.03 7.49
N ALA A 167 -1.01 6.63 6.98
CA ALA A 167 -1.33 5.22 6.78
C ALA A 167 -2.37 5.03 5.68
N SER A 168 -2.70 3.79 5.36
CA SER A 168 -3.82 3.42 4.50
C SER A 168 -4.82 2.57 5.28
N SER A 169 -6.10 2.76 5.01
CA SER A 169 -7.21 2.09 5.68
C SER A 169 -7.34 0.62 5.22
N ALA A 170 -7.51 -0.31 6.16
CA ALA A 170 -7.75 -1.71 5.81
C ALA A 170 -9.15 -1.92 5.20
N GLU A 171 -10.10 -1.08 5.59
CA GLU A 171 -11.45 -0.99 5.05
C GLU A 171 -11.41 -0.61 3.58
N GLU A 172 -10.67 0.45 3.27
CA GLU A 172 -10.48 0.93 1.90
C GLU A 172 -9.77 -0.12 1.05
N ALA A 173 -8.73 -0.78 1.56
CA ALA A 173 -8.05 -1.88 0.88
C ALA A 173 -9.03 -2.97 0.41
N GLY A 174 -9.88 -3.44 1.31
CA GLY A 174 -10.89 -4.45 0.99
C GLY A 174 -11.93 -3.94 -0.02
N ALA A 175 -12.35 -2.68 0.11
CA ALA A 175 -13.29 -2.09 -0.83
C ALA A 175 -12.71 -1.96 -2.24
N TYR A 176 -11.45 -1.52 -2.39
CA TYR A 176 -10.77 -1.46 -3.68
C TYR A 176 -10.59 -2.85 -4.30
N GLN A 177 -10.22 -3.85 -3.50
CA GLN A 177 -10.10 -5.23 -3.99
C GLN A 177 -11.45 -5.78 -4.46
N GLY A 178 -12.52 -5.58 -3.70
CA GLY A 178 -13.86 -5.96 -4.11
C GLY A 178 -14.30 -5.28 -5.41
N LYS A 179 -14.05 -3.95 -5.53
CA LYS A 179 -14.33 -3.19 -6.75
C LYS A 179 -13.55 -3.73 -7.95
N MET A 180 -12.27 -3.99 -7.79
CA MET A 180 -11.42 -4.58 -8.84
C MET A 180 -12.00 -5.91 -9.33
N VAL A 181 -12.41 -6.79 -8.42
CA VAL A 181 -13.02 -8.08 -8.77
C VAL A 181 -14.30 -7.89 -9.57
N ILE A 182 -15.20 -7.00 -9.13
CA ILE A 182 -16.46 -6.70 -9.84
C ILE A 182 -16.19 -6.18 -11.24
N ASP A 183 -15.33 -5.18 -11.36
CA ASP A 183 -15.00 -4.54 -12.63
C ASP A 183 -14.41 -5.56 -13.64
N GLN A 184 -13.51 -6.43 -13.17
CA GLN A 184 -12.86 -7.42 -14.02
C GLN A 184 -13.80 -8.59 -14.36
N TRP A 185 -14.59 -9.09 -13.42
CA TRP A 185 -15.60 -10.11 -13.69
C TRP A 185 -16.60 -9.66 -14.75
N THR A 186 -17.07 -8.42 -14.64
CA THR A 186 -18.04 -7.86 -15.59
C THR A 186 -17.48 -7.71 -17.01
N LYS A 187 -16.17 -7.44 -17.13
CA LYS A 187 -15.46 -7.31 -18.42
C LYS A 187 -15.10 -8.66 -19.06
N HIS A 188 -15.08 -9.73 -18.30
CA HIS A 188 -14.62 -11.05 -18.69
C HIS A 188 -15.71 -12.12 -18.52
N PRO A 189 -16.78 -12.09 -19.33
CA PRO A 189 -17.86 -13.08 -19.25
C PRO A 189 -17.38 -14.52 -19.50
N GLU A 190 -16.22 -14.72 -20.12
CA GLU A 190 -15.59 -16.01 -20.33
C GLU A 190 -15.05 -16.66 -19.05
N TRP A 191 -15.03 -15.93 -17.93
CA TRP A 191 -14.64 -16.48 -16.62
C TRP A 191 -15.75 -17.26 -15.94
N ASP A 192 -17.01 -17.10 -16.36
CA ASP A 192 -18.13 -17.96 -15.98
C ASP A 192 -17.99 -19.32 -16.72
N LEU A 193 -17.19 -20.21 -16.13
CA LEU A 193 -16.74 -21.46 -16.77
C LEU A 193 -17.87 -22.48 -16.92
N ASN A 194 -18.88 -22.41 -16.05
CA ASN A 194 -20.01 -23.33 -16.05
C ASN A 194 -21.27 -22.72 -16.71
N ALA A 195 -21.22 -21.44 -17.12
CA ALA A 195 -22.27 -20.67 -17.75
C ALA A 195 -23.58 -20.59 -16.94
N ASP A 196 -23.49 -20.56 -15.60
CA ASP A 196 -24.66 -20.44 -14.72
C ASP A 196 -25.01 -18.97 -14.34
N GLY A 197 -24.18 -18.03 -14.80
CA GLY A 197 -24.34 -16.59 -14.56
C GLY A 197 -23.96 -16.16 -13.16
N LYS A 198 -23.26 -17.01 -12.40
CA LYS A 198 -22.76 -16.70 -11.05
C LYS A 198 -21.23 -16.69 -11.03
N MET A 199 -20.68 -16.05 -10.02
CA MET A 199 -19.26 -16.08 -9.71
C MET A 199 -19.00 -16.98 -8.51
N GLN A 200 -18.47 -18.17 -8.73
CA GLN A 200 -17.99 -19.04 -7.67
C GLN A 200 -16.59 -18.64 -7.27
N PHE A 201 -16.43 -18.13 -6.06
CA PHE A 201 -15.15 -17.58 -5.63
C PHE A 201 -14.71 -18.07 -4.26
N MET A 202 -13.40 -18.07 -4.07
CA MET A 202 -12.73 -18.35 -2.79
C MET A 202 -11.91 -17.15 -2.36
N ILE A 203 -11.85 -16.92 -1.03
CA ILE A 203 -10.90 -15.97 -0.45
C ILE A 203 -9.84 -16.76 0.29
N LEU A 204 -8.59 -16.71 -0.19
CA LEU A 204 -7.42 -17.16 0.55
C LEU A 204 -7.14 -16.16 1.68
N GLN A 205 -7.59 -16.51 2.87
CA GLN A 205 -7.43 -15.68 4.04
C GLN A 205 -6.03 -15.84 4.63
N GLY A 206 -5.43 -14.72 5.06
CA GLY A 206 -4.22 -14.73 5.84
C GLY A 206 -4.45 -15.15 7.30
N ASP A 207 -3.52 -14.78 8.18
CA ASP A 207 -3.61 -15.08 9.62
C ASP A 207 -4.91 -14.54 10.22
N LYS A 208 -5.75 -15.44 10.71
CA LYS A 208 -7.05 -15.12 11.35
C LYS A 208 -6.91 -14.30 12.65
N LYS A 209 -5.73 -14.30 13.27
CA LYS A 209 -5.41 -13.49 14.45
C LYS A 209 -5.08 -12.03 14.06
N ASN A 210 -4.79 -11.79 12.78
CA ASN A 210 -4.49 -10.47 12.28
C ASN A 210 -5.78 -9.71 11.93
N LYS A 211 -6.23 -8.84 12.85
CA LYS A 211 -7.44 -8.02 12.67
C LYS A 211 -7.48 -7.24 11.34
N LYS A 212 -6.33 -6.81 10.82
CA LYS A 212 -6.25 -6.11 9.52
C LYS A 212 -6.68 -7.01 8.36
N MET A 213 -6.31 -8.29 8.39
CA MET A 213 -6.70 -9.26 7.37
C MET A 213 -8.20 -9.57 7.44
N ASP A 214 -8.73 -9.66 8.65
CA ASP A 214 -10.16 -9.87 8.87
C ASP A 214 -10.98 -8.68 8.34
N VAL A 215 -10.58 -7.44 8.67
CA VAL A 215 -11.22 -6.22 8.15
C VAL A 215 -11.17 -6.17 6.63
N ARG A 216 -10.03 -6.45 6.00
CA ARG A 216 -9.92 -6.53 4.52
C ARG A 216 -10.95 -7.50 3.96
N THR A 217 -11.01 -8.73 4.50
CA THR A 217 -11.97 -9.75 4.05
C THR A 217 -13.42 -9.28 4.20
N GLN A 218 -13.78 -8.67 5.34
CA GLN A 218 -15.11 -8.14 5.58
C GLN A 218 -15.50 -7.08 4.54
N PHE A 219 -14.58 -6.16 4.21
CA PHE A 219 -14.86 -5.09 3.24
C PHE A 219 -14.84 -5.58 1.80
N VAL A 220 -14.02 -6.58 1.43
CA VAL A 220 -14.17 -7.30 0.16
C VAL A 220 -15.58 -7.86 0.04
N MET A 221 -16.01 -8.65 1.03
CA MET A 221 -17.34 -9.26 1.04
C MET A 221 -18.47 -8.22 0.97
N ARG A 222 -18.37 -7.16 1.78
CA ARG A 222 -19.35 -6.07 1.79
C ARG A 222 -19.47 -5.40 0.42
N THR A 223 -18.33 -5.16 -0.24
CA THR A 223 -18.31 -4.52 -1.57
C THR A 223 -18.89 -5.44 -2.63
N LEU A 224 -18.51 -6.72 -2.63
CA LEU A 224 -19.06 -7.72 -3.54
C LEU A 224 -20.58 -7.86 -3.36
N THR A 225 -21.05 -8.12 -2.14
CA THR A 225 -22.48 -8.35 -1.87
C THR A 225 -23.35 -7.11 -2.04
N GLY A 226 -22.77 -5.91 -1.92
CA GLY A 226 -23.48 -4.64 -2.14
C GLY A 226 -23.49 -4.17 -3.59
N SER A 227 -22.91 -4.93 -4.52
CA SER A 227 -22.81 -4.58 -5.93
C SER A 227 -23.98 -5.14 -6.77
N GLU A 228 -24.01 -4.75 -8.04
CA GLU A 228 -24.97 -5.25 -9.04
C GLU A 228 -24.86 -6.75 -9.33
N ILE A 229 -23.72 -7.37 -9.00
CA ILE A 229 -23.53 -8.83 -9.11
C ILE A 229 -23.76 -9.54 -7.76
N GLY A 230 -24.20 -8.82 -6.72
CA GLY A 230 -24.32 -9.34 -5.35
C GLY A 230 -25.16 -10.62 -5.23
N ASP A 231 -26.27 -10.69 -5.97
CA ASP A 231 -27.16 -11.86 -6.00
C ASP A 231 -26.61 -13.02 -6.83
N LYS A 232 -25.51 -12.83 -7.54
CA LYS A 232 -24.83 -13.81 -8.40
C LYS A 232 -23.53 -14.35 -7.77
N LEU A 233 -23.35 -14.18 -6.48
CA LEU A 233 -22.15 -14.57 -5.78
C LEU A 233 -22.34 -15.90 -5.06
N GLU A 234 -21.41 -16.82 -5.27
CA GLU A 234 -21.33 -18.08 -4.53
C GLU A 234 -19.94 -18.23 -3.92
N ARG A 235 -19.83 -17.93 -2.62
CA ARG A 235 -18.57 -18.09 -1.90
C ARG A 235 -18.33 -19.52 -1.51
N ILE A 236 -17.20 -20.09 -1.93
CA ILE A 236 -16.70 -21.40 -1.49
C ILE A 236 -15.81 -21.16 -0.26
N PRO A 237 -16.17 -21.67 0.92
CA PRO A 237 -15.40 -21.44 2.13
C PRO A 237 -14.12 -22.27 2.15
N MET A 238 -13.08 -21.74 2.80
CA MET A 238 -11.95 -22.52 3.27
C MET A 238 -12.40 -23.44 4.42
N THR A 239 -11.84 -24.62 4.50
CA THR A 239 -12.06 -25.53 5.64
C THR A 239 -11.20 -25.11 6.83
N ALA A 240 -11.48 -25.66 8.02
CA ALA A 240 -10.80 -25.23 9.25
C ALA A 240 -9.29 -25.56 9.26
N ASP A 241 -8.90 -26.59 8.52
CA ASP A 241 -7.52 -27.08 8.34
C ASP A 241 -6.77 -26.35 7.22
N GLU A 242 -7.46 -25.55 6.40
CA GLU A 242 -6.86 -24.75 5.33
C GLU A 242 -6.38 -23.39 5.89
N GLU A 243 -5.36 -23.38 6.76
CA GLU A 243 -4.78 -22.16 7.31
C GLU A 243 -3.50 -21.77 6.57
N THR A 244 -3.51 -20.58 5.97
CA THR A 244 -2.35 -20.07 5.22
C THR A 244 -1.31 -19.39 6.12
N ASN A 245 -1.71 -18.86 7.28
CA ASN A 245 -0.89 -17.99 8.15
C ASN A 245 -0.20 -16.83 7.41
N THR A 246 -0.72 -16.45 6.24
CA THR A 246 -0.12 -15.48 5.31
C THR A 246 1.18 -15.99 4.66
N GLU A 247 1.41 -17.29 4.65
CA GLU A 247 2.59 -17.93 4.07
C GLU A 247 2.31 -18.42 2.63
N ARG A 248 3.15 -18.00 1.67
CA ARG A 248 3.06 -18.38 0.24
C ARG A 248 3.09 -19.89 0.06
N GLY A 249 4.00 -20.60 0.75
CA GLY A 249 4.13 -22.05 0.65
C GLY A 249 2.88 -22.78 1.08
N LYS A 250 2.26 -22.36 2.18
CA LYS A 250 0.98 -22.96 2.65
C LYS A 250 -0.16 -22.71 1.67
N ALA A 251 -0.25 -21.49 1.12
CA ALA A 251 -1.25 -21.19 0.08
C ALA A 251 -1.06 -22.08 -1.15
N LYS A 252 0.20 -22.30 -1.57
CA LYS A 252 0.54 -23.23 -2.66
C LYS A 252 0.07 -24.65 -2.35
N ASP A 253 0.39 -25.19 -1.18
CA ASP A 253 0.02 -26.56 -0.80
C ASP A 253 -1.50 -26.75 -0.74
N ILE A 254 -2.23 -25.76 -0.23
CA ILE A 254 -3.69 -25.76 -0.20
C ILE A 254 -4.28 -25.81 -1.61
N VAL A 255 -3.81 -24.95 -2.50
CA VAL A 255 -4.33 -24.89 -3.89
C VAL A 255 -3.91 -26.13 -4.68
N ALA A 256 -2.71 -26.64 -4.50
CA ALA A 256 -2.28 -27.90 -5.09
C ALA A 256 -3.18 -29.06 -4.67
N ASN A 257 -3.60 -29.12 -3.40
CA ASN A 257 -4.57 -30.10 -2.94
C ASN A 257 -5.96 -29.89 -3.59
N TRP A 258 -6.42 -28.64 -3.80
CA TRP A 258 -7.67 -28.39 -4.50
C TRP A 258 -7.64 -28.83 -5.96
N ILE A 259 -6.51 -28.63 -6.65
CA ILE A 259 -6.29 -29.13 -8.00
C ILE A 259 -6.37 -30.67 -8.00
N LYS A 260 -5.59 -31.33 -7.13
CA LYS A 260 -5.53 -32.79 -7.01
C LYS A 260 -6.89 -33.44 -6.71
N THR A 261 -7.68 -32.82 -5.83
CA THR A 261 -9.00 -33.35 -5.41
C THR A 261 -10.15 -32.93 -6.33
N GLY A 262 -9.89 -32.06 -7.31
CA GLY A 262 -10.91 -31.48 -8.18
C GLY A 262 -11.77 -30.41 -7.53
N LYS A 263 -11.46 -29.96 -6.30
CA LYS A 263 -12.18 -28.86 -5.62
C LYS A 263 -12.06 -27.57 -6.43
N ILE A 264 -10.91 -27.35 -7.12
CA ILE A 264 -10.66 -26.19 -7.96
C ILE A 264 -11.69 -26.01 -9.09
N LYS A 265 -12.26 -27.11 -9.61
CA LYS A 265 -13.26 -27.08 -10.68
C LYS A 265 -14.62 -26.50 -10.25
N LYS A 266 -14.80 -26.25 -8.97
CA LYS A 266 -15.98 -25.58 -8.41
C LYS A 266 -15.78 -24.07 -8.24
N MET A 267 -14.65 -23.54 -8.66
CA MET A 267 -14.25 -22.16 -8.47
C MET A 267 -13.94 -21.51 -9.81
N GLU A 268 -14.18 -20.22 -9.89
CA GLU A 268 -13.90 -19.40 -11.05
C GLU A 268 -12.98 -18.24 -10.71
N VAL A 269 -12.94 -17.82 -9.43
CA VAL A 269 -12.12 -16.69 -8.96
C VAL A 269 -11.45 -17.05 -7.63
N ILE A 270 -10.18 -16.68 -7.49
CA ILE A 270 -9.45 -16.72 -6.23
C ILE A 270 -9.01 -15.32 -5.84
N ILE A 271 -9.39 -14.89 -4.64
CA ILE A 271 -9.05 -13.60 -4.04
C ILE A 271 -8.11 -13.86 -2.88
N GLY A 272 -6.94 -13.22 -2.82
CA GLY A 272 -6.02 -13.35 -1.68
C GLY A 272 -5.96 -12.09 -0.82
N ASN A 273 -5.85 -12.24 0.49
CA ASN A 273 -5.62 -11.09 1.38
C ASN A 273 -4.27 -10.40 1.16
N THR A 274 -3.31 -11.09 0.54
CA THR A 274 -2.01 -10.58 0.13
C THR A 274 -1.59 -11.19 -1.21
N ASP A 275 -0.64 -10.55 -1.90
CA ASP A 275 -0.05 -11.10 -3.12
C ASP A 275 0.68 -12.42 -2.86
N ASP A 276 1.37 -12.57 -1.72
CA ASP A 276 2.07 -13.82 -1.40
C ASP A 276 1.13 -15.03 -1.44
N LEU A 277 -0.11 -14.89 -0.96
CA LEU A 277 -1.10 -15.96 -0.99
C LEU A 277 -1.52 -16.29 -2.43
N VAL A 278 -1.69 -15.27 -3.25
CA VAL A 278 -2.10 -15.42 -4.65
C VAL A 278 -0.96 -15.96 -5.50
N LEU A 279 0.26 -15.51 -5.26
CA LEU A 279 1.46 -16.06 -5.89
C LEU A 279 1.67 -17.52 -5.50
N GLY A 280 1.36 -17.90 -4.25
CA GLY A 280 1.34 -19.31 -3.85
C GLY A 280 0.30 -20.12 -4.63
N ALA A 281 -0.89 -19.57 -4.85
CA ALA A 281 -1.89 -20.20 -5.72
C ALA A 281 -1.36 -20.33 -7.17
N LEU A 282 -0.75 -19.30 -7.71
CA LEU A 282 -0.16 -19.30 -9.05
C LEU A 282 0.95 -20.36 -9.17
N ASP A 283 1.80 -20.49 -8.16
CA ASP A 283 2.84 -21.53 -8.13
C ASP A 283 2.23 -22.95 -8.21
N ALA A 284 1.11 -23.19 -7.51
CA ALA A 284 0.41 -24.48 -7.58
C ALA A 284 -0.13 -24.78 -8.99
N PHE A 285 -0.71 -23.78 -9.68
CA PHE A 285 -1.16 -23.94 -11.07
C PHE A 285 0.00 -24.21 -12.02
N ARG A 286 1.13 -23.51 -11.86
CA ARG A 286 2.33 -23.69 -12.67
C ARG A 286 2.91 -25.10 -12.48
N GLU A 287 3.03 -25.57 -11.23
CA GLU A 287 3.52 -26.93 -10.94
C GLU A 287 2.59 -28.03 -11.47
N ALA A 288 1.29 -27.80 -11.46
CA ALA A 288 0.31 -28.71 -12.04
C ALA A 288 0.22 -28.63 -13.58
N ASN A 289 0.91 -27.67 -14.20
CA ASN A 289 0.79 -27.36 -15.63
C ASN A 289 -0.68 -27.10 -16.04
N GLU A 290 -1.44 -26.42 -15.15
CA GLU A 290 -2.82 -26.01 -15.37
C GLU A 290 -2.91 -24.49 -15.58
N LYS A 291 -3.91 -24.05 -16.36
CA LYS A 291 -4.20 -22.63 -16.54
C LYS A 291 -4.74 -22.05 -15.22
N PRO A 292 -4.17 -20.95 -14.71
CA PRO A 292 -4.68 -20.34 -13.50
C PRO A 292 -6.10 -19.79 -13.68
N LEU A 293 -6.92 -19.88 -12.65
CA LEU A 293 -8.14 -19.09 -12.53
C LEU A 293 -7.79 -17.60 -12.41
N PRO A 294 -8.72 -16.67 -12.65
CA PRO A 294 -8.56 -15.27 -12.30
C PRO A 294 -8.12 -15.08 -10.85
N LEU A 295 -6.91 -14.56 -10.66
CA LEU A 295 -6.24 -14.39 -9.38
C LEU A 295 -6.18 -12.90 -9.01
N PHE A 296 -6.69 -12.52 -7.82
CA PHE A 296 -6.71 -11.13 -7.35
C PHE A 296 -5.94 -10.98 -6.05
N GLY A 297 -4.88 -10.17 -6.10
CA GLY A 297 -3.97 -9.94 -4.98
C GLY A 297 -4.20 -8.63 -4.22
N MET A 298 -3.27 -8.35 -3.31
CA MET A 298 -3.22 -7.15 -2.47
C MET A 298 -1.78 -6.90 -2.03
N ASN A 299 -1.32 -5.71 -2.13
CA ASN A 299 -0.09 -5.01 -1.80
C ASN A 299 0.69 -4.56 -3.03
N ALA A 300 0.48 -5.19 -4.20
CA ALA A 300 1.16 -4.93 -5.47
C ALA A 300 2.69 -4.99 -5.34
N ILE A 301 3.21 -6.08 -4.75
CA ILE A 301 4.65 -6.35 -4.77
C ILE A 301 5.11 -6.57 -6.20
N ASP A 302 6.40 -6.35 -6.50
CA ASP A 302 6.94 -6.35 -7.86
C ASP A 302 6.62 -7.63 -8.64
N GLU A 303 6.74 -8.81 -7.98
CA GLU A 303 6.41 -10.09 -8.59
C GLU A 303 4.92 -10.19 -8.98
N ALA A 304 4.02 -9.66 -8.15
CA ALA A 304 2.59 -9.65 -8.45
C ALA A 304 2.26 -8.68 -9.60
N GLN A 305 2.91 -7.51 -9.63
CA GLN A 305 2.75 -6.58 -10.75
C GLN A 305 3.23 -7.20 -12.07
N GLU A 306 4.35 -7.92 -12.06
CA GLU A 306 4.84 -8.63 -13.25
C GLU A 306 3.90 -9.78 -13.66
N ALA A 307 3.33 -10.52 -12.70
CA ALA A 307 2.34 -11.55 -12.97
C ALA A 307 1.05 -10.96 -13.57
N VAL A 308 0.61 -9.78 -13.14
CA VAL A 308 -0.51 -9.06 -13.76
C VAL A 308 -0.18 -8.64 -15.18
N LYS A 309 0.99 -8.05 -15.42
CA LYS A 309 1.45 -7.63 -16.73
C LYS A 309 1.53 -8.81 -17.73
N ASN A 310 1.98 -9.96 -17.26
CA ASN A 310 2.06 -11.20 -18.05
C ASN A 310 0.69 -11.89 -18.23
N GLY A 311 -0.35 -11.45 -17.53
CA GLY A 311 -1.70 -12.02 -17.59
C GLY A 311 -1.85 -13.33 -16.80
N GLU A 312 -0.95 -13.61 -15.87
CA GLU A 312 -1.00 -14.75 -14.95
C GLU A 312 -1.84 -14.44 -13.70
N MET A 313 -1.95 -13.16 -13.32
CA MET A 313 -2.90 -12.63 -12.35
C MET A 313 -3.86 -11.65 -13.03
N ALA A 314 -5.10 -11.62 -12.56
CA ALA A 314 -6.12 -10.71 -13.05
C ALA A 314 -5.94 -9.28 -12.52
N GLY A 315 -5.36 -9.14 -11.33
CA GLY A 315 -5.06 -7.83 -10.76
C GLY A 315 -4.57 -7.89 -9.32
N THR A 316 -4.07 -6.75 -8.86
CA THR A 316 -3.69 -6.53 -7.46
C THR A 316 -3.99 -5.09 -7.05
N VAL A 317 -4.08 -4.86 -5.73
CA VAL A 317 -4.31 -3.52 -5.17
C VAL A 317 -3.04 -3.00 -4.56
N LEU A 318 -2.53 -1.88 -5.07
CA LEU A 318 -1.33 -1.21 -4.59
C LEU A 318 -1.59 -0.55 -3.23
N GLN A 319 -0.81 -0.95 -2.23
CA GLN A 319 -0.59 -0.15 -1.04
C GLN A 319 0.63 0.74 -1.27
N ASP A 320 0.42 2.01 -1.57
CA ASP A 320 1.50 2.94 -1.90
C ASP A 320 2.37 3.27 -0.67
N VAL A 321 3.29 2.37 -0.36
CA VAL A 321 4.22 2.52 0.78
C VAL A 321 5.25 3.62 0.53
N VAL A 322 5.63 3.81 -0.71
CA VAL A 322 6.56 4.89 -1.12
C VAL A 322 5.87 6.23 -0.97
N GLY A 323 4.63 6.37 -1.44
CA GLY A 323 3.82 7.58 -1.25
C GLY A 323 3.58 7.89 0.23
N GLN A 324 3.27 6.88 1.06
CA GLN A 324 3.17 7.06 2.52
C GLN A 324 4.47 7.59 3.11
N SER A 325 5.62 7.10 2.67
CA SER A 325 6.94 7.53 3.13
C SER A 325 7.26 8.95 2.71
N LYS A 326 6.95 9.31 1.45
CA LYS A 326 7.12 10.68 0.93
C LYS A 326 6.27 11.69 1.71
N ILE A 327 5.02 11.35 1.99
CA ILE A 327 4.12 12.21 2.77
C ILE A 327 4.60 12.31 4.22
N SER A 328 5.03 11.19 4.83
CA SER A 328 5.59 11.19 6.19
C SER A 328 6.82 12.08 6.30
N TYR A 329 7.71 11.99 5.31
CA TYR A 329 8.90 12.83 5.24
C TYR A 329 8.54 14.31 5.06
N GLN A 330 7.63 14.64 4.15
CA GLN A 330 7.21 16.02 3.90
C GLN A 330 6.58 16.67 5.14
N ILE A 331 5.74 15.92 5.87
CA ILE A 331 5.17 16.37 7.14
C ILE A 331 6.28 16.62 8.16
N ALA A 332 7.23 15.68 8.28
CA ALA A 332 8.36 15.80 9.20
C ALA A 332 9.24 17.01 8.87
N GLU A 333 9.52 17.25 7.59
CA GLU A 333 10.28 18.40 7.10
C GLU A 333 9.54 19.72 7.38
N ASN A 334 8.25 19.78 7.08
CA ASN A 334 7.44 20.96 7.36
C ASN A 334 7.52 21.38 8.83
N ILE A 335 7.35 20.39 9.75
CA ILE A 335 7.45 20.63 11.18
C ILE A 335 8.85 21.12 11.57
N ALA A 336 9.90 20.46 11.07
CA ALA A 336 11.28 20.83 11.36
C ALA A 336 11.64 22.24 10.85
N LEU A 337 10.97 22.71 9.79
CA LEU A 337 11.08 24.07 9.25
C LEU A 337 10.14 25.10 9.91
N GLY A 338 9.34 24.69 10.91
CA GLY A 338 8.35 25.55 11.58
C GLY A 338 7.13 25.90 10.72
N LYS A 339 6.85 25.10 9.69
CA LYS A 339 5.68 25.25 8.81
C LYS A 339 4.48 24.46 9.33
N SER A 340 3.31 24.69 8.74
CA SER A 340 2.15 23.82 8.97
C SER A 340 2.47 22.39 8.52
N PRO A 341 2.12 21.35 9.30
CA PRO A 341 2.29 19.95 8.89
C PRO A 341 1.65 19.65 7.52
N SER A 342 0.56 20.34 7.18
CA SER A 342 -0.21 20.14 5.94
C SER A 342 0.32 20.97 4.75
N ASP A 343 1.39 21.75 4.90
CA ASP A 343 1.90 22.60 3.81
C ASP A 343 2.37 21.74 2.61
N GLY A 344 1.75 21.98 1.44
CA GLY A 344 2.03 21.21 0.22
C GLY A 344 1.57 19.76 0.23
N ILE A 345 0.76 19.32 1.20
CA ILE A 345 0.15 17.99 1.23
C ILE A 345 -1.25 18.08 0.60
N GLU A 346 -1.43 17.42 -0.54
CA GLU A 346 -2.70 17.44 -1.29
C GLU A 346 -3.79 16.57 -0.64
N ILE A 347 -3.39 15.53 0.11
CA ILE A 347 -4.33 14.62 0.80
C ILE A 347 -4.80 15.29 2.10
N PRO A 348 -6.12 15.43 2.29
CA PRO A 348 -6.65 16.11 3.47
C PRO A 348 -6.38 15.34 4.77
N PHE A 349 -6.14 16.09 5.84
CA PHE A 349 -5.99 15.54 7.19
C PHE A 349 -7.37 15.23 7.77
N THR A 350 -7.66 13.96 7.98
CA THR A 350 -8.88 13.50 8.67
C THR A 350 -8.74 13.73 10.18
N GLY A 351 -9.70 14.42 10.77
CA GLY A 351 -9.65 14.77 12.20
C GLY A 351 -8.45 15.64 12.57
N GLY A 352 -7.80 16.30 11.61
CA GLY A 352 -6.64 17.16 11.81
C GLY A 352 -5.31 16.44 12.09
N THR A 353 -5.32 15.12 12.21
CA THR A 353 -4.13 14.35 12.66
C THR A 353 -3.83 13.09 11.83
N THR A 354 -4.67 12.74 10.88
CA THR A 354 -4.47 11.51 10.09
C THR A 354 -4.54 11.78 8.59
N VAL A 355 -3.51 11.36 7.87
CA VAL A 355 -3.48 11.34 6.41
C VAL A 355 -3.68 9.91 5.94
N ASN A 356 -4.80 9.66 5.24
CA ASN A 356 -5.10 8.37 4.64
C ASN A 356 -4.62 8.36 3.19
N VAL A 357 -3.50 7.69 2.93
CA VAL A 357 -2.96 7.53 1.57
C VAL A 357 -3.82 6.51 0.83
N PRO A 358 -4.43 6.86 -0.30
CA PRO A 358 -5.34 5.99 -1.01
C PRO A 358 -4.63 4.76 -1.59
N TYR A 359 -5.42 3.72 -1.84
CA TYR A 359 -4.99 2.56 -2.62
C TYR A 359 -5.16 2.83 -4.12
N ALA A 360 -4.47 2.05 -4.95
CA ALA A 360 -4.66 2.04 -6.39
C ALA A 360 -4.92 0.60 -6.89
N ILE A 361 -5.69 0.47 -7.96
CA ILE A 361 -5.94 -0.82 -8.61
C ILE A 361 -4.94 -0.99 -9.74
N ILE A 362 -4.27 -2.14 -9.80
CA ILE A 362 -3.38 -2.55 -10.88
C ILE A 362 -4.02 -3.76 -11.56
N VAL A 363 -4.39 -3.59 -12.81
CA VAL A 363 -4.89 -4.64 -13.70
C VAL A 363 -4.12 -4.56 -15.01
N LYS A 364 -4.17 -5.61 -15.82
CA LYS A 364 -3.61 -5.54 -17.17
C LYS A 364 -4.46 -4.58 -18.00
N ASP A 365 -3.82 -3.58 -18.60
CA ASP A 365 -4.47 -2.75 -19.62
C ASP A 365 -4.80 -3.64 -20.81
N ILE A 366 -6.07 -3.57 -21.23
CA ILE A 366 -6.60 -4.34 -22.38
C ILE A 366 -6.31 -3.56 -23.66
#